data_a197f2d2f4a611b8831588357d325f24
#
_entry.id   a197f2d2f4a611b8831588357d325f24
#
_cell.length_a   1.000
_cell.length_b   1.000
_cell.length_c   1.000
_cell.angle_alpha   90.00
_cell.angle_beta   90.00
_cell.angle_gamma   90.00
#
_symmetry.space_group_name_H-M   'P 1'
#
loop_
_entity.id
_entity.type
_entity.pdbx_description
1 polymer ?
#
loop_
_entity_poly.entity_id
_entity_poly.type
_entity_poly.pdbx_seq_one_letter_code
_entity_poly.pdbx_strand_id
1 'polypeptide(L)'
;GVNGVGKTTSIGKLAAQYKARGKKVLMAAADTFRAAAIDQLKTWANRAGVDIIAQNEGADPSAVVYDAVAAAKSRNTDILLIDTAGRLHNKKNLMDELAKMRRIITREYPEANVESLIVLDGTTGQNALEQARQFSSVTEINGIIITKLDGTAKGGIAIAIQSELNVPVKYIGIGEQIDDLQKFDPNSYVNALFADFDMRSDVEILVDENIENIPKDDDLFDMN
;
A
#
# COMPACT_ATOMS: atom_id res chain seq x y z
N GLY A 1 -5.05 -4.93 3.36
CA GLY A 1 -3.84 -5.70 3.70
C GLY A 1 -4.04 -6.58 4.92
N VAL A 2 -3.20 -7.61 5.08
CA VAL A 2 -3.27 -8.54 6.23
C VAL A 2 -2.87 -7.88 7.55
N ASN A 3 -3.02 -8.61 8.67
CA ASN A 3 -2.59 -8.11 9.97
C ASN A 3 -1.05 -8.00 10.04
N GLY A 4 -0.55 -6.97 10.72
CA GLY A 4 0.90 -6.76 10.93
C GLY A 4 1.65 -6.06 9.79
N VAL A 5 1.00 -5.75 8.67
CA VAL A 5 1.64 -5.03 7.54
C VAL A 5 1.75 -3.52 7.74
N GLY A 6 1.26 -2.97 8.85
CA GLY A 6 1.37 -1.54 9.14
C GLY A 6 0.17 -0.68 8.72
N LYS A 7 -1.04 -1.25 8.56
CA LYS A 7 -2.25 -0.48 8.20
C LYS A 7 -2.52 0.68 9.16
N THR A 8 -2.71 0.38 10.44
CA THR A 8 -3.00 1.36 11.49
C THR A 8 -1.91 2.44 11.59
N THR A 9 -0.65 2.04 11.47
CA THR A 9 0.50 2.96 11.43
C THR A 9 0.44 3.88 10.21
N SER A 10 0.16 3.33 9.02
CA SER A 10 0.06 4.11 7.78
C SER A 10 -1.09 5.14 7.85
N ILE A 11 -2.23 4.75 8.43
CA ILE A 11 -3.37 5.67 8.65
C ILE A 11 -2.96 6.82 9.57
N GLY A 12 -2.27 6.52 10.68
CA GLY A 12 -1.80 7.55 11.60
C GLY A 12 -0.84 8.55 10.95
N LYS A 13 0.09 8.06 10.15
CA LYS A 13 1.04 8.90 9.39
C LYS A 13 0.33 9.74 8.33
N LEU A 14 -0.61 9.17 7.58
CA LEU A 14 -1.43 9.91 6.62
C LEU A 14 -2.24 11.01 7.30
N ALA A 15 -2.85 10.70 8.45
CA ALA A 15 -3.63 11.66 9.22
C ALA A 15 -2.78 12.88 9.61
N ALA A 16 -1.58 12.64 10.12
CA ALA A 16 -0.64 13.71 10.48
C ALA A 16 -0.24 14.56 9.26
N GLN A 17 0.08 13.93 8.14
CA GLN A 17 0.45 14.64 6.91
C GLN A 17 -0.69 15.51 6.36
N TYR A 18 -1.92 15.02 6.35
CA TYR A 18 -3.07 15.82 5.92
C TYR A 18 -3.38 16.95 6.90
N LYS A 19 -3.28 16.69 8.20
CA LYS A 19 -3.42 17.71 9.24
C LYS A 19 -2.40 18.83 9.08
N ALA A 20 -1.12 18.47 8.86
CA ALA A 20 -0.05 19.44 8.63
C ALA A 20 -0.30 20.33 7.39
N ARG A 21 -1.07 19.82 6.41
CA ARG A 21 -1.51 20.57 5.22
C ARG A 21 -2.79 21.40 5.46
N GLY A 22 -3.22 21.53 6.71
CA GLY A 22 -4.40 22.30 7.07
C GLY A 22 -5.74 21.62 6.79
N LYS A 23 -5.74 20.29 6.48
CA LYS A 23 -6.99 19.56 6.24
C LYS A 23 -7.67 19.16 7.54
N LYS A 24 -9.00 19.19 7.54
CA LYS A 24 -9.81 18.61 8.61
C LYS A 24 -9.86 17.10 8.42
N VAL A 25 -9.21 16.37 9.31
CA VAL A 25 -9.07 14.91 9.24
C VAL A 25 -9.88 14.25 10.35
N LEU A 26 -10.56 13.16 10.02
CA LEU A 26 -11.26 12.26 10.95
C LEU A 26 -10.78 10.84 10.71
N MET A 27 -10.59 10.08 11.79
CA MET A 27 -10.25 8.66 11.72
C MET A 27 -11.42 7.80 12.18
N ALA A 28 -11.53 6.57 11.66
CA ALA A 28 -12.54 5.58 12.06
C ALA A 28 -11.91 4.22 12.32
N ALA A 29 -12.17 3.65 13.52
CA ALA A 29 -11.64 2.36 13.96
C ALA A 29 -12.61 1.23 13.56
N ALA A 30 -12.57 0.79 12.30
CA ALA A 30 -13.42 -0.28 11.80
C ALA A 30 -12.78 -1.69 11.87
N ASP A 31 -11.55 -1.86 12.40
CA ASP A 31 -11.03 -3.15 12.89
C ASP A 31 -11.54 -3.41 14.32
N THR A 32 -12.83 -3.63 14.46
CA THR A 32 -13.51 -3.75 15.75
C THR A 32 -13.27 -5.09 16.45
N PHE A 33 -12.71 -6.08 15.76
CA PHE A 33 -12.45 -7.40 16.33
C PHE A 33 -11.20 -7.49 17.19
N ARG A 34 -10.41 -6.42 17.23
CA ARG A 34 -9.14 -6.36 17.93
C ARG A 34 -9.09 -5.12 18.81
N ALA A 35 -9.32 -5.30 20.12
CA ALA A 35 -9.20 -4.20 21.08
C ALA A 35 -7.88 -3.45 20.93
N ALA A 36 -6.77 -4.16 20.79
CA ALA A 36 -5.44 -3.57 20.61
C ALA A 36 -5.34 -2.71 19.32
N ALA A 37 -6.08 -3.04 18.24
CA ALA A 37 -6.08 -2.22 17.03
C ALA A 37 -6.82 -0.89 17.24
N ILE A 38 -7.95 -0.94 17.96
CA ILE A 38 -8.71 0.25 18.31
C ILE A 38 -7.84 1.19 19.18
N ASP A 39 -7.17 0.67 20.19
CA ASP A 39 -6.34 1.47 21.12
C ASP A 39 -5.08 2.00 20.39
N GLN A 40 -4.50 1.22 19.51
CA GLN A 40 -3.40 1.65 18.65
C GLN A 40 -3.84 2.83 17.76
N LEU A 41 -5.02 2.74 17.14
CA LEU A 41 -5.53 3.82 16.29
C LEU A 41 -5.84 5.08 17.09
N LYS A 42 -6.40 4.95 18.31
CA LYS A 42 -6.58 6.08 19.24
C LYS A 42 -5.26 6.77 19.59
N THR A 43 -4.21 5.97 19.83
CA THR A 43 -2.85 6.49 20.08
C THR A 43 -2.34 7.28 18.89
N TRP A 44 -2.53 6.81 17.67
CA TRP A 44 -2.17 7.52 16.46
C TRP A 44 -3.00 8.79 16.25
N ALA A 45 -4.31 8.75 16.52
CA ALA A 45 -5.18 9.92 16.44
C ALA A 45 -4.69 11.04 17.37
N ASN A 46 -4.36 10.68 18.62
CA ASN A 46 -3.79 11.63 19.60
C ASN A 46 -2.45 12.21 19.12
N ARG A 47 -1.55 11.37 18.58
CA ARG A 47 -0.25 11.84 18.06
C ARG A 47 -0.40 12.77 16.86
N ALA A 48 -1.34 12.47 15.98
CA ALA A 48 -1.63 13.28 14.80
C ALA A 48 -2.49 14.54 15.13
N GLY A 49 -3.05 14.63 16.32
CA GLY A 49 -3.93 15.73 16.74
C GLY A 49 -5.25 15.76 15.96
N VAL A 50 -5.82 14.57 15.64
CA VAL A 50 -7.07 14.42 14.89
C VAL A 50 -8.12 13.66 15.70
N ASP A 51 -9.39 13.89 15.37
CA ASP A 51 -10.51 13.18 15.99
C ASP A 51 -10.62 11.74 15.47
N ILE A 52 -11.23 10.88 16.30
CA ILE A 52 -11.49 9.48 15.96
C ILE A 52 -12.92 9.08 16.31
N ILE A 53 -13.55 8.29 15.44
CA ILE A 53 -14.78 7.55 15.72
C ILE A 53 -14.41 6.10 16.01
N ALA A 54 -14.79 5.61 17.18
CA ALA A 54 -14.54 4.24 17.61
C ALA A 54 -15.73 3.77 18.45
N GLN A 55 -16.04 2.49 18.36
CA GLN A 55 -16.98 1.79 19.22
C GLN A 55 -16.25 0.73 20.06
N ASN A 56 -16.98 0.00 20.88
CA ASN A 56 -16.41 -1.08 21.68
C ASN A 56 -15.95 -2.25 20.81
N GLU A 57 -15.03 -3.05 21.34
CA GLU A 57 -14.63 -4.31 20.72
C GLU A 57 -15.86 -5.18 20.41
N GLY A 58 -15.86 -5.82 19.24
CA GLY A 58 -16.97 -6.66 18.79
C GLY A 58 -18.15 -5.91 18.16
N ALA A 59 -18.13 -4.58 18.11
CA ALA A 59 -19.14 -3.82 17.39
C ALA A 59 -19.15 -4.14 15.89
N ASP A 60 -20.28 -3.92 15.22
CA ASP A 60 -20.36 -4.04 13.76
C ASP A 60 -19.46 -2.98 13.09
N PRO A 61 -18.42 -3.39 12.33
CA PRO A 61 -17.56 -2.45 11.62
C PRO A 61 -18.33 -1.47 10.73
N SER A 62 -19.44 -1.92 10.17
CA SER A 62 -20.31 -1.10 9.33
C SER A 62 -21.04 -0.01 10.12
N ALA A 63 -21.36 -0.24 11.39
CA ALA A 63 -21.93 0.79 12.26
C ALA A 63 -20.90 1.89 12.56
N VAL A 64 -19.64 1.50 12.79
CA VAL A 64 -18.54 2.48 12.96
C VAL A 64 -18.38 3.35 11.71
N VAL A 65 -18.43 2.74 10.52
CA VAL A 65 -18.34 3.48 9.26
C VAL A 65 -19.53 4.42 9.08
N TYR A 66 -20.74 3.98 9.40
CA TYR A 66 -21.93 4.82 9.35
C TYR A 66 -21.79 6.06 10.25
N ASP A 67 -21.41 5.86 11.50
CA ASP A 67 -21.19 6.96 12.46
C ASP A 67 -20.09 7.90 11.99
N ALA A 68 -19.01 7.35 11.43
CA ALA A 68 -17.87 8.13 10.94
C ALA A 68 -18.27 8.99 9.71
N VAL A 69 -19.07 8.47 8.79
CA VAL A 69 -19.59 9.23 7.65
C VAL A 69 -20.53 10.33 8.11
N ALA A 70 -21.43 10.04 9.04
CA ALA A 70 -22.34 11.04 9.59
C ALA A 70 -21.56 12.15 10.31
N ALA A 71 -20.55 11.80 11.10
CA ALA A 71 -19.67 12.76 11.77
C ALA A 71 -18.84 13.58 10.77
N ALA A 72 -18.31 12.96 9.72
CA ALA A 72 -17.55 13.63 8.68
C ALA A 72 -18.38 14.70 7.94
N LYS A 73 -19.63 14.37 7.62
CA LYS A 73 -20.57 15.34 7.01
C LYS A 73 -20.86 16.51 7.95
N SER A 74 -21.24 16.22 9.19
CA SER A 74 -21.64 17.26 10.15
C SER A 74 -20.50 18.20 10.53
N ARG A 75 -19.23 17.72 10.48
CA ARG A 75 -18.04 18.49 10.82
C ARG A 75 -17.36 19.15 9.61
N ASN A 76 -17.89 18.97 8.39
CA ASN A 76 -17.24 19.37 7.14
C ASN A 76 -15.78 18.86 7.09
N THR A 77 -15.61 17.56 7.30
CA THR A 77 -14.32 16.87 7.27
C THR A 77 -13.82 16.79 5.82
N ASP A 78 -12.56 17.16 5.59
CA ASP A 78 -11.95 17.05 4.25
C ASP A 78 -11.51 15.61 3.94
N ILE A 79 -11.01 14.88 4.95
CA ILE A 79 -10.45 13.52 4.82
C ILE A 79 -10.97 12.63 5.94
N LEU A 80 -11.64 11.55 5.58
CA LEU A 80 -12.01 10.45 6.49
C LEU A 80 -11.12 9.24 6.20
N LEU A 81 -10.35 8.80 7.19
CA LEU A 81 -9.47 7.63 7.12
C LEU A 81 -10.08 6.47 7.92
N ILE A 82 -10.35 5.35 7.26
CA ILE A 82 -11.03 4.19 7.86
C ILE A 82 -10.04 3.02 7.98
N ASP A 83 -9.71 2.60 9.21
CA ASP A 83 -8.91 1.40 9.46
C ASP A 83 -9.80 0.16 9.48
N THR A 84 -9.49 -0.82 8.62
CA THR A 84 -10.29 -2.03 8.44
C THR A 84 -9.54 -3.28 8.89
N ALA A 85 -10.28 -4.34 9.23
CA ALA A 85 -9.72 -5.64 9.53
C ALA A 85 -8.83 -6.19 8.39
N GLY A 86 -7.87 -7.05 8.73
CA GLY A 86 -6.93 -7.68 7.80
C GLY A 86 -6.92 -9.22 7.88
N ARG A 87 -8.05 -9.85 8.22
CA ARG A 87 -8.17 -11.30 8.45
C ARG A 87 -8.39 -12.06 7.15
N LEU A 88 -7.34 -12.16 6.33
CA LEU A 88 -7.41 -12.80 5.01
C LEU A 88 -7.72 -14.32 5.08
N HIS A 89 -7.41 -14.99 6.20
CA HIS A 89 -7.76 -16.39 6.42
C HIS A 89 -9.29 -16.63 6.45
N ASN A 90 -10.10 -15.61 6.74
CA ASN A 90 -11.55 -15.61 6.59
C ASN A 90 -11.96 -14.68 5.45
N LYS A 91 -11.44 -14.97 4.26
CA LYS A 91 -11.54 -14.13 3.07
C LYS A 91 -12.97 -13.71 2.76
N LYS A 92 -13.92 -14.65 2.76
CA LYS A 92 -15.31 -14.37 2.41
C LYS A 92 -15.91 -13.33 3.36
N ASN A 93 -15.81 -13.54 4.65
CA ASN A 93 -16.38 -12.62 5.64
C ASN A 93 -15.75 -11.22 5.56
N LEU A 94 -14.43 -11.16 5.37
CA LEU A 94 -13.71 -9.89 5.22
C LEU A 94 -14.20 -9.12 3.98
N MET A 95 -14.45 -9.82 2.88
CA MET A 95 -14.90 -9.19 1.63
C MET A 95 -16.34 -8.73 1.70
N ASP A 96 -17.22 -9.53 2.31
CA ASP A 96 -18.61 -9.15 2.57
C ASP A 96 -18.68 -7.89 3.47
N GLU A 97 -17.79 -7.82 4.48
CA GLU A 97 -17.64 -6.69 5.39
C GLU A 97 -17.18 -5.43 4.64
N LEU A 98 -16.11 -5.52 3.83
CA LEU A 98 -15.62 -4.40 3.02
C LEU A 98 -16.68 -3.93 2.01
N ALA A 99 -17.37 -4.84 1.36
CA ALA A 99 -18.45 -4.51 0.43
C ALA A 99 -19.64 -3.82 1.13
N LYS A 100 -19.96 -4.24 2.37
CA LYS A 100 -20.99 -3.59 3.20
C LYS A 100 -20.59 -2.17 3.57
N MET A 101 -19.33 -1.96 4.00
CA MET A 101 -18.79 -0.63 4.30
C MET A 101 -18.87 0.29 3.07
N ARG A 102 -18.43 -0.20 1.90
CA ARG A 102 -18.49 0.56 0.65
C ARG A 102 -19.90 1.01 0.31
N ARG A 103 -20.89 0.10 0.42
CA ARG A 103 -22.31 0.42 0.19
C ARG A 103 -22.82 1.50 1.15
N ILE A 104 -22.43 1.46 2.42
CA ILE A 104 -22.79 2.50 3.39
C ILE A 104 -22.25 3.85 2.98
N ILE A 105 -20.94 3.93 2.65
CA ILE A 105 -20.31 5.18 2.24
C ILE A 105 -21.01 5.75 1.01
N THR A 106 -21.22 4.95 -0.02
CA THR A 106 -21.87 5.38 -1.28
C THR A 106 -23.32 5.83 -1.05
N ARG A 107 -24.05 5.19 -0.14
CA ARG A 107 -25.44 5.57 0.18
C ARG A 107 -25.50 6.85 1.01
N GLU A 108 -24.68 6.97 2.04
CA GLU A 108 -24.77 8.07 3.01
C GLU A 108 -24.02 9.33 2.52
N TYR A 109 -23.04 9.17 1.64
CA TYR A 109 -22.24 10.28 1.11
C TYR A 109 -21.85 10.03 -0.36
N PRO A 110 -22.82 10.07 -1.29
CA PRO A 110 -22.58 9.73 -2.69
C PRO A 110 -21.57 10.65 -3.40
N GLU A 111 -21.41 11.89 -2.91
CA GLU A 111 -20.44 12.85 -3.46
C GLU A 111 -19.00 12.61 -2.97
N ALA A 112 -18.78 11.72 -2.00
CA ALA A 112 -17.45 11.44 -1.49
C ALA A 112 -16.59 10.73 -2.54
N ASN A 113 -15.38 11.23 -2.75
CA ASN A 113 -14.37 10.49 -3.49
C ASN A 113 -13.79 9.39 -2.58
N VAL A 114 -14.01 8.13 -2.95
CA VAL A 114 -13.63 6.97 -2.12
C VAL A 114 -12.47 6.24 -2.75
N GLU A 115 -11.36 6.19 -2.03
CA GLU A 115 -10.17 5.40 -2.41
C GLU A 115 -9.99 4.20 -1.48
N SER A 116 -9.80 3.02 -2.06
CA SER A 116 -9.41 1.80 -1.36
C SER A 116 -7.92 1.58 -1.52
N LEU A 117 -7.16 1.72 -0.43
CA LEU A 117 -5.72 1.51 -0.42
C LEU A 117 -5.40 0.15 0.21
N ILE A 118 -4.59 -0.64 -0.47
CA ILE A 118 -4.01 -1.85 0.13
C ILE A 118 -2.64 -1.52 0.75
N VAL A 119 -2.41 -2.01 1.97
CA VAL A 119 -1.11 -1.90 2.64
C VAL A 119 -0.41 -3.25 2.57
N LEU A 120 0.81 -3.26 2.10
CA LEU A 120 1.64 -4.45 1.90
C LEU A 120 2.99 -4.28 2.61
N ASP A 121 3.50 -5.38 3.15
CA ASP A 121 4.81 -5.44 3.79
C ASP A 121 5.88 -5.74 2.74
N GLY A 122 6.77 -4.80 2.46
CA GLY A 122 7.84 -4.92 1.46
C GLY A 122 8.85 -6.04 1.77
N THR A 123 8.96 -6.47 3.03
CA THR A 123 9.89 -7.53 3.43
C THR A 123 9.43 -8.93 3.00
N THR A 124 8.15 -9.09 2.70
CA THR A 124 7.54 -10.41 2.43
C THR A 124 7.66 -10.86 0.96
N GLY A 125 8.19 -10.00 0.09
CA GLY A 125 8.48 -10.37 -1.30
C GLY A 125 7.25 -10.91 -2.04
N GLN A 126 7.35 -12.10 -2.64
CA GLN A 126 6.27 -12.72 -3.41
C GLN A 126 4.96 -12.91 -2.62
N ASN A 127 5.03 -13.04 -1.30
CA ASN A 127 3.82 -13.12 -0.48
C ASN A 127 3.01 -11.81 -0.50
N ALA A 128 3.68 -10.64 -0.58
CA ALA A 128 3.00 -9.37 -0.74
C ALA A 128 2.24 -9.30 -2.07
N LEU A 129 2.85 -9.78 -3.14
CA LEU A 129 2.23 -9.84 -4.47
C LEU A 129 1.00 -10.76 -4.47
N GLU A 130 1.10 -11.94 -3.88
CA GLU A 130 -0.03 -12.87 -3.76
C GLU A 130 -1.18 -12.28 -2.93
N GLN A 131 -0.88 -11.61 -1.82
CA GLN A 131 -1.88 -10.88 -1.05
C GLN A 131 -2.57 -9.81 -1.90
N ALA A 132 -1.81 -9.04 -2.65
CA ALA A 132 -2.35 -8.00 -3.51
C ALA A 132 -3.31 -8.58 -4.57
N ARG A 133 -2.95 -9.69 -5.24
CA ARG A 133 -3.83 -10.42 -6.17
C ARG A 133 -5.12 -10.85 -5.49
N GLN A 134 -5.03 -11.43 -4.30
CA GLN A 134 -6.20 -11.92 -3.56
C GLN A 134 -7.15 -10.79 -3.17
N PHE A 135 -6.63 -9.63 -2.76
CA PHE A 135 -7.46 -8.47 -2.48
C PHE A 135 -8.06 -7.88 -3.77
N SER A 136 -7.28 -7.75 -4.85
CA SER A 136 -7.76 -7.21 -6.14
C SER A 136 -8.85 -8.07 -6.78
N SER A 137 -8.86 -9.38 -6.52
CA SER A 137 -9.89 -10.28 -7.07
C SER A 137 -11.29 -10.06 -6.46
N VAL A 138 -11.42 -9.29 -5.38
CA VAL A 138 -12.66 -9.20 -4.59
C VAL A 138 -13.04 -7.78 -4.22
N THR A 139 -12.14 -6.82 -4.32
CA THR A 139 -12.44 -5.40 -4.10
C THR A 139 -11.64 -4.54 -5.07
N GLU A 140 -12.21 -3.44 -5.48
CA GLU A 140 -11.49 -2.43 -6.24
C GLU A 140 -10.40 -1.81 -5.36
N ILE A 141 -9.15 -1.84 -5.84
CA ILE A 141 -8.01 -1.21 -5.19
C ILE A 141 -7.57 -0.03 -6.05
N ASN A 142 -7.52 1.16 -5.46
CA ASN A 142 -7.17 2.40 -6.16
C ASN A 142 -5.71 2.82 -5.91
N GLY A 143 -5.00 2.15 -5.00
CA GLY A 143 -3.60 2.44 -4.72
C GLY A 143 -2.98 1.50 -3.71
N ILE A 144 -1.66 1.51 -3.68
CA ILE A 144 -0.84 0.64 -2.84
C ILE A 144 0.02 1.48 -1.91
N ILE A 145 0.12 1.04 -0.66
CA ILE A 145 1.12 1.51 0.32
C ILE A 145 2.05 0.35 0.59
N ILE A 146 3.35 0.52 0.39
CA ILE A 146 4.37 -0.47 0.71
C ILE A 146 5.13 -0.02 1.95
N THR A 147 5.14 -0.84 2.99
CA THR A 147 5.78 -0.54 4.28
C THR A 147 7.08 -1.32 4.46
N LYS A 148 7.88 -0.93 5.45
CA LYS A 148 9.10 -1.62 5.90
C LYS A 148 10.17 -1.73 4.82
N LEU A 149 10.30 -0.70 3.99
CA LEU A 149 11.35 -0.66 2.95
C LEU A 149 12.72 -0.28 3.50
N ASP A 150 12.78 0.25 4.71
CA ASP A 150 14.00 0.65 5.43
C ASP A 150 14.94 -0.53 5.77
N GLY A 151 14.43 -1.75 5.76
CA GLY A 151 15.20 -2.96 6.11
C GLY A 151 15.51 -3.89 4.95
N THR A 152 15.30 -3.49 3.69
CA THR A 152 15.36 -4.48 2.59
C THR A 152 16.11 -4.00 1.35
N ALA A 153 17.07 -4.83 0.90
CA ALA A 153 17.57 -4.82 -0.47
C ALA A 153 16.48 -5.21 -1.51
N LYS A 154 15.21 -5.33 -1.10
CA LYS A 154 14.11 -5.86 -1.90
C LYS A 154 13.21 -4.78 -2.51
N GLY A 155 13.74 -3.60 -2.74
CA GLY A 155 12.99 -2.52 -3.39
C GLY A 155 12.30 -2.90 -4.70
N GLY A 156 12.79 -3.87 -5.42
CA GLY A 156 12.16 -4.39 -6.64
C GLY A 156 10.71 -4.86 -6.49
N ILE A 157 10.25 -5.15 -5.26
CA ILE A 157 8.87 -5.58 -5.01
C ILE A 157 7.83 -4.51 -5.40
N ALA A 158 8.12 -3.23 -5.22
CA ALA A 158 7.22 -2.15 -5.61
C ALA A 158 6.97 -2.14 -7.12
N ILE A 159 8.05 -2.32 -7.89
CA ILE A 159 7.98 -2.37 -9.36
C ILE A 159 7.18 -3.61 -9.80
N ALA A 160 7.48 -4.78 -9.21
CA ALA A 160 6.79 -6.03 -9.54
C ALA A 160 5.27 -5.95 -9.27
N ILE A 161 4.87 -5.42 -8.10
CA ILE A 161 3.46 -5.29 -7.73
C ILE A 161 2.74 -4.31 -8.68
N GLN A 162 3.35 -3.16 -8.96
CA GLN A 162 2.74 -2.16 -9.85
C GLN A 162 2.60 -2.69 -11.28
N SER A 163 3.63 -3.36 -11.80
CA SER A 163 3.62 -3.94 -13.15
C SER A 163 2.55 -5.02 -13.31
N GLU A 164 2.37 -5.86 -12.29
CA GLU A 164 1.46 -7.00 -12.39
C GLU A 164 0.00 -6.64 -12.16
N LEU A 165 -0.26 -5.75 -11.20
CA LEU A 165 -1.64 -5.41 -10.80
C LEU A 165 -2.19 -4.21 -11.56
N ASN A 166 -1.35 -3.46 -12.25
CA ASN A 166 -1.71 -2.18 -12.87
C ASN A 166 -2.38 -1.19 -11.88
N VAL A 167 -1.98 -1.27 -10.61
CA VAL A 167 -2.45 -0.38 -9.53
C VAL A 167 -1.26 0.47 -9.06
N PRO A 168 -1.41 1.80 -8.97
CA PRO A 168 -0.29 2.67 -8.64
C PRO A 168 0.16 2.49 -7.18
N VAL A 169 1.46 2.41 -6.95
CA VAL A 169 2.04 2.64 -5.62
C VAL A 169 1.92 4.12 -5.31
N LYS A 170 1.24 4.47 -4.22
CA LYS A 170 1.01 5.86 -3.80
C LYS A 170 1.95 6.32 -2.70
N TYR A 171 2.31 5.42 -1.79
CA TYR A 171 3.17 5.73 -0.66
C TYR A 171 4.11 4.57 -0.34
N ILE A 172 5.26 4.93 0.24
CA ILE A 172 6.25 3.99 0.79
C ILE A 172 6.55 4.36 2.25
N GLY A 173 6.61 3.34 3.11
CA GLY A 173 7.02 3.46 4.51
C GLY A 173 8.49 3.04 4.66
N ILE A 174 9.29 3.95 5.17
CA ILE A 174 10.75 3.84 5.28
C ILE A 174 11.23 3.93 6.74
N GLY A 175 10.37 3.68 7.70
CA GLY A 175 10.68 3.71 9.12
C GLY A 175 9.44 3.84 9.98
N GLU A 176 9.63 4.08 11.29
CA GLU A 176 8.55 4.06 12.29
C GLU A 176 8.09 5.46 12.74
N GLN A 177 8.83 6.52 12.40
CA GLN A 177 8.47 7.88 12.77
C GLN A 177 7.25 8.37 12.00
N ILE A 178 6.62 9.43 12.51
CA ILE A 178 5.39 9.97 11.93
C ILE A 178 5.60 10.46 10.48
N ASP A 179 6.80 10.93 10.17
CA ASP A 179 7.17 11.44 8.85
C ASP A 179 7.74 10.38 7.90
N ASP A 180 7.90 9.12 8.38
CA ASP A 180 8.48 8.01 7.60
C ASP A 180 7.47 7.34 6.65
N LEU A 181 6.51 8.09 6.16
CA LEU A 181 5.62 7.69 5.07
C LEU A 181 5.73 8.72 3.95
N GLN A 182 6.35 8.33 2.84
CA GLN A 182 6.60 9.23 1.72
C GLN A 182 5.68 8.92 0.54
N LYS A 183 5.36 9.95 -0.24
CA LYS A 183 4.75 9.73 -1.56
C LYS A 183 5.73 8.95 -2.43
N PHE A 184 5.21 7.98 -3.15
CA PHE A 184 6.02 7.24 -4.10
C PHE A 184 6.34 8.10 -5.32
N ASP A 185 7.63 8.27 -5.59
CA ASP A 185 8.16 8.84 -6.82
C ASP A 185 8.97 7.76 -7.55
N PRO A 186 8.51 7.29 -8.72
CA PRO A 186 9.17 6.20 -9.43
C PRO A 186 10.63 6.50 -9.81
N ASN A 187 10.93 7.73 -10.21
CA ASN A 187 12.28 8.10 -10.65
C ASN A 187 13.25 8.10 -9.47
N SER A 188 12.88 8.76 -8.38
CA SER A 188 13.69 8.77 -7.15
C SER A 188 13.87 7.37 -6.58
N TYR A 189 12.82 6.53 -6.67
CA TYR A 189 12.87 5.16 -6.18
C TYR A 189 13.82 4.27 -7.00
N VAL A 190 13.72 4.32 -8.33
CA VAL A 190 14.63 3.57 -9.23
C VAL A 190 16.06 4.05 -9.04
N ASN A 191 16.30 5.36 -8.98
CA ASN A 191 17.63 5.90 -8.74
C ASN A 191 18.21 5.41 -7.40
N ALA A 192 17.41 5.41 -6.33
CA ALA A 192 17.85 4.89 -5.03
C ALA A 192 18.13 3.38 -5.07
N LEU A 193 17.31 2.61 -5.80
CA LEU A 193 17.47 1.15 -5.94
C LEU A 193 18.78 0.76 -6.63
N PHE A 194 19.26 1.59 -7.56
CA PHE A 194 20.47 1.35 -8.35
C PHE A 194 21.65 2.24 -7.95
N ALA A 195 21.51 3.09 -6.92
CA ALA A 195 22.57 3.99 -6.46
C ALA A 195 23.83 3.24 -6.01
N ASP A 196 23.66 2.04 -5.42
CA ASP A 196 24.76 1.19 -4.97
C ASP A 196 25.26 0.24 -6.08
N PHE A 197 24.62 0.25 -7.25
CA PHE A 197 25.06 -0.52 -8.40
C PHE A 197 26.06 0.33 -9.18
N ASP A 198 27.32 0.29 -8.75
CA ASP A 198 28.42 0.87 -9.52
C ASP A 198 28.64 0.00 -10.77
N MET A 199 27.94 0.37 -11.86
CA MET A 199 28.02 -0.32 -13.16
C MET A 199 29.42 -0.24 -13.79
N ARG A 200 30.41 0.32 -13.07
CA ARG A 200 31.79 0.48 -13.60
C ARG A 200 32.78 -0.54 -13.06
N SER A 201 32.43 -1.33 -12.03
CA SER A 201 33.44 -2.18 -11.39
C SER A 201 33.34 -3.68 -11.71
N ASP A 202 32.22 -4.21 -12.24
CA ASP A 202 32.04 -5.67 -12.35
C ASP A 202 31.55 -6.19 -13.71
N VAL A 203 31.55 -5.37 -14.75
CA VAL A 203 31.46 -5.88 -16.11
C VAL A 203 32.88 -5.94 -16.71
N GLU A 204 33.69 -6.86 -16.26
CA GLU A 204 34.66 -7.48 -17.17
C GLU A 204 33.83 -8.15 -18.27
N ILE A 205 33.66 -7.45 -19.37
CA ILE A 205 33.25 -8.07 -20.62
C ILE A 205 34.40 -9.03 -20.94
N LEU A 206 34.23 -10.30 -20.62
CA LEU A 206 35.02 -11.37 -21.21
C LEU A 206 34.74 -11.30 -22.70
N VAL A 207 35.48 -10.43 -23.39
CA VAL A 207 35.61 -10.50 -24.84
C VAL A 207 36.39 -11.78 -25.05
N ASP A 208 35.67 -12.86 -25.44
CA ASP A 208 36.29 -14.12 -25.82
C ASP A 208 37.12 -13.82 -27.05
N GLU A 209 38.46 -13.78 -26.90
CA GLU A 209 39.41 -13.55 -27.97
C GLU A 209 39.38 -14.65 -29.06
N ASN A 210 38.45 -15.60 -28.99
CA ASN A 210 38.28 -16.70 -29.91
C ASN A 210 37.27 -16.46 -31.06
N ILE A 211 36.81 -15.22 -31.29
CA ILE A 211 35.90 -14.90 -32.42
C ILE A 211 36.66 -14.73 -33.76
N GLU A 212 37.96 -15.03 -33.83
CA GLU A 212 38.69 -14.97 -35.12
C GLU A 212 38.48 -16.13 -36.05
N ASN A 213 37.67 -17.13 -35.71
CA ASN A 213 37.41 -18.31 -36.56
C ASN A 213 35.93 -18.51 -36.93
N ILE A 214 35.23 -17.49 -37.33
CA ILE A 214 33.96 -17.66 -38.04
C ILE A 214 34.32 -17.74 -39.53
N PRO A 215 34.09 -18.89 -40.22
CA PRO A 215 34.25 -18.97 -41.65
C PRO A 215 33.35 -17.96 -42.34
N LYS A 216 33.93 -17.14 -43.22
CA LYS A 216 33.11 -16.23 -44.05
C LYS A 216 32.29 -17.11 -45.00
N ASP A 217 30.98 -16.86 -45.01
CA ASP A 217 29.98 -17.54 -45.86
C ASP A 217 30.13 -17.22 -47.38
N ASP A 218 31.33 -17.33 -47.94
CA ASP A 218 31.56 -17.12 -49.39
C ASP A 218 31.75 -18.41 -50.16
N ASP A 219 31.67 -19.61 -49.53
CA ASP A 219 31.92 -20.90 -50.21
C ASP A 219 30.69 -21.82 -50.37
N LEU A 220 29.47 -21.27 -50.34
CA LEU A 220 28.22 -22.08 -50.44
C LEU A 220 27.43 -21.86 -51.74
N PHE A 221 28.06 -21.27 -52.79
CA PHE A 221 27.43 -21.18 -54.13
C PHE A 221 28.34 -21.64 -55.22
N ASP A 222 28.82 -22.90 -55.19
CA ASP A 222 29.29 -23.60 -56.33
C ASP A 222 29.25 -25.11 -56.10
N MET A 223 28.06 -25.70 -56.32
CA MET A 223 27.92 -27.09 -56.81
C MET A 223 26.59 -27.24 -57.56
N ASN A 224 26.72 -27.38 -58.86
CA ASN A 224 25.73 -27.83 -59.83
C ASN A 224 24.75 -28.90 -59.36
#